data_835f0bfc8788202b9c301fcd7d967ad9
#
_entry.id   835f0bfc8788202b9c301fcd7d967ad9
#
_cell.length_a   1.000
_cell.length_b   1.000
_cell.length_c   1.000
_cell.angle_alpha   90.00
_cell.angle_beta   90.00
_cell.angle_gamma   90.00
#
_symmetry.space_group_name_H-M   'P 1'
#
loop_
_entity.id
_entity.type
_entity.pdbx_description
1 polymer ?
#
loop_
_entity_poly.entity_id
_entity_poly.type
_entity_poly.pdbx_seq_one_letter_code
_entity_poly.pdbx_strand_id
1 'polypeptide(L)'
;MAKKKKKKPMLSPSAQLGMIALLIPIAITVYVFAFFAWKELQTLPIFEKLEQEKAIEEIQQNFDMEIPEHYIPVYVAAEEKYGVPWTLLAAHHRVETRFSSMKSLVSPAGAEGHMQFMPCTFVGWQHPSCSGLGKGDISKAELMNPGTIKKYGGFGVDANGDGIADPYDIEDAIFSAANYLAKNGAADGDVKQAVFQYNHSDEYVENVLYYFNLYNDYHDELKEAVALNKEK
;
A
#
# COMPACT_ATOMS: atom_id res chain seq x y z
N MET A 1 -71.75 22.52 -29.70
CA MET A 1 -71.99 21.04 -29.84
C MET A 1 -70.70 20.28 -29.50
N ALA A 2 -70.64 19.64 -28.35
CA ALA A 2 -69.45 18.90 -27.89
C ALA A 2 -69.48 17.47 -28.46
N LYS A 3 -68.49 17.07 -29.25
CA LYS A 3 -68.34 15.70 -29.78
C LYS A 3 -68.03 14.76 -28.63
N LYS A 4 -68.98 13.86 -28.26
CA LYS A 4 -68.76 12.73 -27.37
C LYS A 4 -67.67 11.81 -27.95
N LYS A 5 -66.49 11.71 -27.29
CA LYS A 5 -65.50 10.69 -27.57
C LYS A 5 -66.08 9.31 -27.29
N LYS A 6 -66.21 8.46 -28.29
CA LYS A 6 -66.59 7.04 -28.14
C LYS A 6 -65.49 6.35 -27.36
N LYS A 7 -65.84 5.84 -26.14
CA LYS A 7 -64.97 4.95 -25.36
C LYS A 7 -64.77 3.66 -26.17
N LYS A 8 -63.51 3.26 -26.38
CA LYS A 8 -63.19 1.95 -26.97
C LYS A 8 -63.78 0.85 -26.08
N PRO A 9 -64.38 -0.21 -26.63
CA PRO A 9 -64.91 -1.30 -25.85
C PRO A 9 -63.79 -1.96 -25.03
N MET A 10 -63.93 -1.99 -23.74
CA MET A 10 -63.08 -2.79 -22.87
C MET A 10 -63.49 -4.27 -23.06
N LEU A 11 -62.48 -5.14 -23.16
CA LEU A 11 -62.65 -6.58 -23.23
C LEU A 11 -63.52 -7.06 -22.03
N SER A 12 -64.38 -8.06 -22.28
CA SER A 12 -65.18 -8.64 -21.21
C SER A 12 -64.25 -9.23 -20.11
N PRO A 13 -64.69 -9.27 -18.83
CA PRO A 13 -63.90 -9.82 -17.75
C PRO A 13 -63.38 -11.25 -18.02
N SER A 14 -64.16 -12.07 -18.66
CA SER A 14 -63.81 -13.43 -19.08
C SER A 14 -62.72 -13.44 -20.17
N ALA A 15 -62.78 -12.52 -21.14
CA ALA A 15 -61.76 -12.38 -22.14
C ALA A 15 -60.43 -11.83 -21.56
N GLN A 16 -60.49 -10.96 -20.56
CA GLN A 16 -59.31 -10.48 -19.83
C GLN A 16 -58.67 -11.61 -19.04
N LEU A 17 -59.45 -12.44 -18.32
CA LEU A 17 -58.94 -13.61 -17.59
C LEU A 17 -58.31 -14.65 -18.54
N GLY A 18 -58.95 -14.93 -19.69
CA GLY A 18 -58.38 -15.81 -20.69
C GLY A 18 -57.05 -15.32 -21.28
N MET A 19 -56.96 -14.01 -21.50
CA MET A 19 -55.70 -13.39 -21.98
C MET A 19 -54.58 -13.44 -20.93
N ILE A 20 -54.92 -13.19 -19.67
CA ILE A 20 -53.95 -13.32 -18.53
C ILE A 20 -53.47 -14.76 -18.40
N ALA A 21 -54.41 -15.74 -18.46
CA ALA A 21 -54.06 -17.17 -18.35
C ALA A 21 -53.13 -17.64 -19.50
N LEU A 22 -53.18 -16.99 -20.65
CA LEU A 22 -52.34 -17.30 -21.81
C LEU A 22 -51.02 -16.55 -21.75
N LEU A 23 -51.00 -15.32 -21.26
CA LEU A 23 -49.77 -14.48 -21.20
C LEU A 23 -48.83 -14.89 -20.05
N ILE A 24 -49.34 -15.36 -18.91
CA ILE A 24 -48.52 -15.75 -17.77
C ILE A 24 -47.53 -16.91 -18.13
N PRO A 25 -48.00 -18.03 -18.72
CA PRO A 25 -47.09 -19.11 -19.11
C PRO A 25 -46.04 -18.66 -20.12
N ILE A 26 -46.45 -17.81 -21.09
CA ILE A 26 -45.52 -17.26 -22.09
C ILE A 26 -44.44 -16.39 -21.40
N ALA A 27 -44.84 -15.51 -20.50
CA ALA A 27 -43.92 -14.66 -19.76
C ALA A 27 -42.95 -15.49 -18.89
N ILE A 28 -43.47 -16.54 -18.22
CA ILE A 28 -42.60 -17.45 -17.44
C ILE A 28 -41.61 -18.17 -18.37
N THR A 29 -42.06 -18.66 -19.51
CA THR A 29 -41.18 -19.36 -20.45
C THR A 29 -40.10 -18.42 -20.98
N VAL A 30 -40.44 -17.20 -21.38
CA VAL A 30 -39.46 -16.18 -21.81
C VAL A 30 -38.46 -15.84 -20.70
N TYR A 31 -38.96 -15.68 -19.47
CA TYR A 31 -38.09 -15.42 -18.30
C TYR A 31 -37.11 -16.57 -18.06
N VAL A 32 -37.56 -17.83 -18.11
CA VAL A 32 -36.73 -19.01 -17.92
C VAL A 32 -35.67 -19.11 -19.02
N PHE A 33 -36.05 -18.90 -20.28
CA PHE A 33 -35.08 -18.87 -21.38
C PHE A 33 -34.07 -17.72 -21.24
N ALA A 34 -34.51 -16.55 -20.87
CA ALA A 34 -33.63 -15.40 -20.64
C ALA A 34 -32.66 -15.64 -19.46
N PHE A 35 -33.14 -16.30 -18.40
CA PHE A 35 -32.33 -16.69 -17.26
C PHE A 35 -31.22 -17.70 -17.63
N PHE A 36 -31.58 -18.75 -18.38
CA PHE A 36 -30.58 -19.71 -18.84
C PHE A 36 -29.59 -19.10 -19.84
N ALA A 37 -30.07 -18.29 -20.78
CA ALA A 37 -29.20 -17.58 -21.71
C ALA A 37 -28.24 -16.61 -20.98
N TRP A 38 -28.71 -15.95 -19.93
CA TRP A 38 -27.88 -15.10 -19.08
C TRP A 38 -26.81 -15.92 -18.34
N LYS A 39 -27.20 -17.07 -17.77
CA LYS A 39 -26.21 -17.97 -17.12
C LYS A 39 -25.15 -18.47 -18.09
N GLU A 40 -25.55 -18.87 -19.30
CA GLU A 40 -24.62 -19.30 -20.35
C GLU A 40 -23.69 -18.18 -20.78
N LEU A 41 -24.20 -16.94 -20.89
CA LEU A 41 -23.39 -15.76 -21.17
C LEU A 41 -22.34 -15.49 -20.07
N GLN A 42 -22.70 -15.66 -18.80
CA GLN A 42 -21.77 -15.46 -17.68
C GLN A 42 -20.60 -16.46 -17.64
N THR A 43 -20.75 -17.64 -18.27
CA THR A 43 -19.68 -18.64 -18.38
C THR A 43 -18.71 -18.37 -19.54
N LEU A 44 -18.95 -17.33 -20.33
CA LEU A 44 -18.03 -16.99 -21.41
C LEU A 44 -16.71 -16.43 -20.82
N PRO A 45 -15.56 -16.86 -21.36
CA PRO A 45 -14.24 -16.44 -20.85
C PRO A 45 -14.04 -14.94 -20.77
N ILE A 46 -14.77 -14.19 -21.60
CA ILE A 46 -14.70 -12.72 -21.60
C ILE A 46 -15.27 -12.09 -20.32
N PHE A 47 -16.35 -12.68 -19.74
CA PHE A 47 -16.94 -12.16 -18.50
C PHE A 47 -16.05 -12.50 -17.29
N GLU A 48 -15.50 -13.72 -17.24
CA GLU A 48 -14.52 -14.10 -16.21
C GLU A 48 -13.30 -13.16 -16.23
N LYS A 49 -12.81 -12.85 -17.44
CA LYS A 49 -11.68 -11.94 -17.60
C LYS A 49 -12.01 -10.51 -17.13
N LEU A 50 -13.20 -10.00 -17.47
CA LEU A 50 -13.64 -8.67 -17.03
C LEU A 50 -13.84 -8.59 -15.50
N GLU A 51 -14.35 -9.65 -14.88
CA GLU A 51 -14.48 -9.69 -13.40
C GLU A 51 -13.10 -9.75 -12.73
N GLN A 52 -12.16 -10.49 -13.28
CA GLN A 52 -10.78 -10.54 -12.78
C GLN A 52 -10.06 -9.19 -12.94
N GLU A 53 -10.19 -8.55 -14.10
CA GLU A 53 -9.62 -7.21 -14.33
C GLU A 53 -10.18 -6.19 -13.33
N LYS A 54 -11.49 -6.21 -13.05
CA LYS A 54 -12.10 -5.34 -12.04
C LYS A 54 -11.63 -5.65 -10.62
N ALA A 55 -11.50 -6.93 -10.26
CA ALA A 55 -10.99 -7.32 -8.95
C ALA A 55 -9.54 -6.85 -8.74
N ILE A 56 -8.69 -6.98 -9.78
CA ILE A 56 -7.32 -6.48 -9.76
C ILE A 56 -7.30 -4.95 -9.61
N GLU A 57 -8.15 -4.23 -10.37
CA GLU A 57 -8.27 -2.77 -10.25
C GLU A 57 -8.70 -2.32 -8.85
N GLU A 58 -9.65 -3.04 -8.23
CA GLU A 58 -10.13 -2.72 -6.88
C GLU A 58 -9.04 -2.96 -5.82
N ILE A 59 -8.32 -4.08 -5.90
CA ILE A 59 -7.18 -4.37 -5.02
C ILE A 59 -6.09 -3.32 -5.21
N GLN A 60 -5.76 -2.97 -6.46
CA GLN A 60 -4.76 -1.96 -6.78
C GLN A 60 -5.15 -0.58 -6.25
N GLN A 61 -6.41 -0.16 -6.40
CA GLN A 61 -6.90 1.11 -5.85
C GLN A 61 -6.80 1.16 -4.33
N ASN A 62 -7.14 0.06 -3.64
CA ASN A 62 -6.98 -0.03 -2.19
C ASN A 62 -5.52 0.07 -1.77
N PHE A 63 -4.63 -0.58 -2.50
CA PHE A 63 -3.19 -0.54 -2.28
C PHE A 63 -2.62 0.87 -2.51
N ASP A 64 -2.98 1.53 -3.60
CA ASP A 64 -2.50 2.87 -3.96
C ASP A 64 -2.99 3.96 -3.00
N MET A 65 -4.18 3.81 -2.43
CA MET A 65 -4.68 4.71 -1.37
C MET A 65 -3.84 4.63 -0.09
N GLU A 66 -3.23 3.47 0.17
CA GLU A 66 -2.45 3.24 1.39
C GLU A 66 -0.97 3.56 1.23
N ILE A 67 -0.36 3.26 0.07
CA ILE A 67 1.08 3.48 -0.20
C ILE A 67 1.21 4.31 -1.49
N PRO A 68 1.80 5.51 -1.43
CA PRO A 68 2.04 6.30 -2.64
C PRO A 68 2.93 5.55 -3.64
N GLU A 69 2.40 5.30 -4.83
CA GLU A 69 3.02 4.46 -5.86
C GLU A 69 4.46 4.86 -6.21
N HIS A 70 4.75 6.16 -6.24
CA HIS A 70 6.06 6.69 -6.59
C HIS A 70 7.20 6.32 -5.62
N TYR A 71 6.88 5.86 -4.39
CA TYR A 71 7.88 5.38 -3.44
C TYR A 71 8.18 3.88 -3.58
N ILE A 72 7.29 3.10 -4.19
CA ILE A 72 7.43 1.63 -4.26
C ILE A 72 8.75 1.20 -4.91
N PRO A 73 9.20 1.80 -6.04
CA PRO A 73 10.48 1.41 -6.64
C PRO A 73 11.68 1.57 -5.70
N VAL A 74 11.69 2.60 -4.86
CA VAL A 74 12.78 2.84 -3.89
C VAL A 74 12.76 1.81 -2.77
N TYR A 75 11.57 1.46 -2.26
CA TYR A 75 11.46 0.41 -1.25
C TYR A 75 11.93 -0.95 -1.78
N VAL A 76 11.50 -1.32 -2.99
CA VAL A 76 11.89 -2.58 -3.63
C VAL A 76 13.40 -2.65 -3.87
N ALA A 77 14.01 -1.56 -4.34
CA ALA A 77 15.47 -1.49 -4.51
C ALA A 77 16.22 -1.63 -3.17
N ALA A 78 15.68 -1.06 -2.10
CA ALA A 78 16.26 -1.19 -0.75
C ALA A 78 16.10 -2.63 -0.20
N GLU A 79 14.96 -3.30 -0.45
CA GLU A 79 14.77 -4.72 -0.13
C GLU A 79 15.78 -5.59 -0.87
N GLU A 80 15.97 -5.40 -2.18
CA GLU A 80 16.95 -6.14 -2.98
C GLU A 80 18.37 -6.03 -2.41
N LYS A 81 18.72 -4.86 -1.88
CA LYS A 81 20.07 -4.60 -1.33
C LYS A 81 20.26 -5.13 0.10
N TYR A 82 19.25 -5.02 0.94
CA TYR A 82 19.39 -5.26 2.38
C TYR A 82 18.60 -6.45 2.90
N GLY A 83 17.70 -7.05 2.10
CA GLY A 83 16.83 -8.17 2.50
C GLY A 83 15.72 -7.81 3.47
N VAL A 84 15.46 -6.52 3.68
CA VAL A 84 14.36 -6.03 4.52
C VAL A 84 13.10 -5.94 3.67
N PRO A 85 11.97 -6.56 4.06
CA PRO A 85 10.74 -6.50 3.28
C PRO A 85 10.35 -5.07 2.93
N TRP A 86 10.09 -4.80 1.66
CA TRP A 86 9.75 -3.46 1.20
C TRP A 86 8.47 -2.90 1.84
N THR A 87 7.53 -3.78 2.18
CA THR A 87 6.30 -3.44 2.91
C THR A 87 6.59 -2.97 4.35
N LEU A 88 7.67 -3.48 4.97
CA LEU A 88 8.14 -3.00 6.26
C LEU A 88 8.72 -1.57 6.15
N LEU A 89 9.49 -1.28 5.09
CA LEU A 89 10.02 0.06 4.84
C LEU A 89 8.89 1.07 4.59
N ALA A 90 7.87 0.68 3.84
CA ALA A 90 6.67 1.49 3.65
C ALA A 90 5.91 1.75 4.96
N ALA A 91 5.77 0.71 5.82
CA ALA A 91 5.14 0.85 7.12
C ALA A 91 5.90 1.82 8.04
N HIS A 92 7.23 1.73 8.08
CA HIS A 92 8.07 2.70 8.79
C HIS A 92 7.88 4.12 8.26
N HIS A 93 7.98 4.32 6.94
CA HIS A 93 7.82 5.64 6.32
C HIS A 93 6.45 6.26 6.62
N ARG A 94 5.39 5.42 6.65
CA ARG A 94 4.06 5.85 7.07
C ARG A 94 4.03 6.33 8.52
N VAL A 95 4.59 5.55 9.44
CA VAL A 95 4.55 5.85 10.88
C VAL A 95 5.41 7.06 11.20
N GLU A 96 6.60 7.18 10.58
CA GLU A 96 7.53 8.27 10.84
C GLU A 96 7.03 9.62 10.31
N THR A 97 6.60 9.69 9.06
CA THR A 97 6.32 10.96 8.40
C THR A 97 5.05 10.98 7.56
N ARG A 98 4.21 9.94 7.64
CA ARG A 98 3.02 9.77 6.77
C ARG A 98 3.40 9.89 5.30
N PHE A 99 4.39 9.14 4.89
CA PHE A 99 4.95 9.21 3.55
C PHE A 99 5.42 10.62 3.19
N SER A 100 6.19 11.23 4.08
CA SER A 100 6.78 12.58 3.90
C SER A 100 5.77 13.72 3.80
N SER A 101 4.51 13.49 4.14
CA SER A 101 3.44 14.51 4.06
C SER A 101 3.39 15.46 5.26
N MET A 102 4.23 15.27 6.27
CA MET A 102 4.29 16.13 7.45
C MET A 102 4.85 17.51 7.10
N LYS A 103 4.37 18.55 7.78
CA LYS A 103 4.82 19.95 7.57
C LYS A 103 6.29 20.17 7.93
N SER A 104 6.83 19.36 8.79
CA SER A 104 8.23 19.41 9.21
C SER A 104 8.76 17.98 9.28
N LEU A 105 9.94 17.76 8.70
CA LEU A 105 10.69 16.51 8.79
C LEU A 105 11.74 16.56 9.93
N VAL A 106 11.54 17.44 10.90
CA VAL A 106 12.33 17.49 12.13
C VAL A 106 11.37 17.35 13.31
N SER A 107 11.60 16.33 14.14
CA SER A 107 10.79 16.09 15.33
C SER A 107 11.17 17.02 16.49
N PRO A 108 10.31 17.20 17.50
CA PRO A 108 10.68 17.90 18.72
C PRO A 108 11.87 17.29 19.48
N ALA A 109 12.09 15.98 19.34
CA ALA A 109 13.23 15.27 19.93
C ALA A 109 14.52 15.46 19.13
N GLY A 110 14.45 15.97 17.90
CA GLY A 110 15.58 16.20 17.02
C GLY A 110 15.86 15.07 16.02
N ALA A 111 14.90 14.18 15.82
CA ALA A 111 14.97 13.23 14.71
C ALA A 111 14.74 13.95 13.37
N GLU A 112 15.44 13.56 12.32
CA GLU A 112 15.52 14.28 11.06
C GLU A 112 15.18 13.40 9.85
N GLY A 113 14.62 14.03 8.81
CA GLY A 113 14.42 13.45 7.50
C GLY A 113 13.17 12.58 7.36
N HIS A 114 13.05 11.94 6.19
CA HIS A 114 11.90 11.14 5.80
C HIS A 114 11.64 9.96 6.73
N MET A 115 12.71 9.37 7.27
CA MET A 115 12.69 8.20 8.15
C MET A 115 13.02 8.54 9.60
N GLN A 116 13.02 9.83 9.98
CA GLN A 116 13.15 10.35 11.34
C GLN A 116 14.35 9.76 12.11
N PHE A 117 15.54 9.78 11.50
CA PHE A 117 16.75 9.35 12.18
C PHE A 117 17.20 10.34 13.26
N MET A 118 17.59 9.83 14.43
CA MET A 118 18.39 10.61 15.34
C MET A 118 19.79 10.82 14.75
N PRO A 119 20.37 12.05 14.81
CA PRO A 119 21.66 12.34 14.19
C PRO A 119 22.78 11.38 14.57
N CYS A 120 22.86 10.97 15.82
CA CYS A 120 23.87 10.02 16.27
C CYS A 120 23.67 8.59 15.76
N THR A 121 22.43 8.19 15.47
CA THR A 121 22.17 6.91 14.80
C THR A 121 22.57 6.99 13.34
N PHE A 122 22.31 8.13 12.72
CA PHE A 122 22.66 8.34 11.31
C PHE A 122 24.17 8.41 11.07
N VAL A 123 24.89 9.27 11.81
CA VAL A 123 26.34 9.45 11.64
C VAL A 123 27.18 8.38 12.35
N GLY A 124 26.65 7.77 13.41
CA GLY A 124 27.31 6.79 14.24
C GLY A 124 27.56 7.25 15.68
N TRP A 125 27.22 6.37 16.61
CA TRP A 125 27.32 6.62 18.06
C TRP A 125 28.75 6.78 18.58
N GLN A 126 29.79 6.45 17.76
CA GLN A 126 31.17 6.70 18.10
C GLN A 126 31.61 8.17 17.85
N HIS A 127 30.71 9.01 17.30
CA HIS A 127 31.00 10.43 17.13
C HIS A 127 31.14 11.11 18.49
N PRO A 128 32.19 11.97 18.70
CA PRO A 128 32.50 12.54 20.00
C PRO A 128 31.40 13.35 20.68
N SER A 129 30.49 13.97 19.89
CA SER A 129 29.36 14.72 20.44
C SER A 129 28.12 13.88 20.72
N CYS A 130 28.15 12.57 20.46
CA CYS A 130 27.01 11.70 20.63
C CYS A 130 26.83 11.31 22.12
N SER A 131 25.65 11.63 22.63
CA SER A 131 25.23 11.29 23.99
C SER A 131 23.73 11.45 24.17
N GLY A 132 23.21 11.05 25.32
CA GLY A 132 21.80 11.22 25.70
C GLY A 132 20.83 10.57 24.68
N LEU A 133 19.91 11.34 24.16
CA LEU A 133 18.92 10.87 23.19
C LEU A 133 19.45 10.80 21.73
N GLY A 134 20.74 11.07 21.52
CA GLY A 134 21.34 10.92 20.19
C GLY A 134 21.17 12.13 19.25
N LYS A 135 20.87 13.32 19.79
CA LYS A 135 20.84 14.53 18.98
C LYS A 135 22.24 14.96 18.56
N GLY A 136 23.20 14.97 19.50
CA GLY A 136 24.56 15.45 19.28
C GLY A 136 24.64 16.94 18.92
N ASP A 137 25.89 17.45 18.85
CA ASP A 137 26.21 18.73 18.21
C ASP A 137 27.06 18.41 16.98
N ILE A 138 26.36 18.06 15.89
CA ILE A 138 26.93 17.52 14.65
C ILE A 138 26.62 18.50 13.54
N SER A 139 27.63 18.99 12.86
CA SER A 139 27.43 19.85 11.69
C SER A 139 26.79 19.05 10.55
N LYS A 140 25.97 19.71 9.72
CA LYS A 140 25.36 19.05 8.56
C LYS A 140 26.41 18.42 7.65
N ALA A 141 27.54 19.08 7.48
CA ALA A 141 28.63 18.56 6.64
C ALA A 141 29.23 17.25 7.20
N GLU A 142 29.26 17.07 8.54
CA GLU A 142 29.71 15.82 9.16
C GLU A 142 28.59 14.75 9.14
N LEU A 143 27.36 15.16 9.45
CA LEU A 143 26.19 14.28 9.49
C LEU A 143 25.99 13.55 8.15
N MET A 144 26.12 14.28 7.06
CA MET A 144 25.81 13.82 5.69
C MET A 144 27.04 13.29 4.93
N ASN A 145 28.22 13.22 5.57
CA ASN A 145 29.45 12.76 4.91
C ASN A 145 29.61 11.23 5.02
N PRO A 146 29.58 10.46 3.93
CA PRO A 146 29.70 9.01 3.95
C PRO A 146 30.99 8.51 4.64
N GLY A 147 32.09 9.25 4.50
CA GLY A 147 33.36 8.95 5.16
C GLY A 147 33.28 9.09 6.69
N THR A 148 32.61 10.14 7.17
CA THR A 148 32.34 10.39 8.59
C THR A 148 31.40 9.32 9.16
N ILE A 149 30.32 9.00 8.45
CA ILE A 149 29.36 7.94 8.82
C ILE A 149 30.09 6.60 8.96
N LYS A 150 30.87 6.22 7.96
CA LYS A 150 31.69 4.99 8.01
C LYS A 150 32.67 4.99 9.18
N LYS A 151 33.35 6.11 9.44
CA LYS A 151 34.31 6.24 10.55
C LYS A 151 33.69 6.00 11.90
N TYR A 152 32.48 6.51 12.13
CA TYR A 152 31.80 6.44 13.43
C TYR A 152 30.78 5.32 13.55
N GLY A 153 30.64 4.48 12.51
CA GLY A 153 29.75 3.31 12.52
C GLY A 153 28.28 3.65 12.42
N GLY A 154 27.96 4.70 11.67
CA GLY A 154 26.59 5.13 11.43
C GLY A 154 25.85 4.28 10.40
N PHE A 155 24.57 4.57 10.26
CA PHE A 155 23.66 3.86 9.35
C PHE A 155 23.30 4.66 8.10
N GLY A 156 23.67 5.95 8.02
CA GLY A 156 23.45 6.78 6.86
C GLY A 156 24.06 6.18 5.59
N VAL A 157 23.33 6.27 4.47
CA VAL A 157 23.70 5.70 3.17
C VAL A 157 23.52 6.76 2.10
N ASP A 158 24.53 6.95 1.28
CA ASP A 158 24.46 7.63 -0.01
C ASP A 158 23.96 6.60 -1.03
N ALA A 159 22.66 6.61 -1.31
CA ALA A 159 22.02 5.60 -2.15
C ALA A 159 21.99 6.02 -3.62
N ASN A 160 21.80 7.32 -3.89
CA ASN A 160 21.74 7.91 -5.21
C ASN A 160 23.14 8.13 -5.82
N GLY A 161 24.23 8.04 -5.01
CA GLY A 161 25.61 8.11 -5.45
C GLY A 161 26.12 9.53 -5.72
N ASP A 162 25.52 10.54 -5.12
CA ASP A 162 25.90 11.94 -5.28
C ASP A 162 27.06 12.39 -4.35
N GLY A 163 27.51 11.49 -3.48
CA GLY A 163 28.59 11.71 -2.50
C GLY A 163 28.10 12.27 -1.17
N ILE A 164 26.80 12.35 -0.95
CA ILE A 164 26.16 12.86 0.25
C ILE A 164 25.15 11.81 0.76
N ALA A 165 25.16 11.51 2.04
CA ALA A 165 24.09 10.72 2.66
C ALA A 165 23.10 11.68 3.31
N ASP A 166 22.05 12.07 2.60
CA ASP A 166 21.10 13.08 3.07
C ASP A 166 19.81 12.44 3.66
N PRO A 167 19.53 12.59 4.96
CA PRO A 167 18.26 12.09 5.53
C PRO A 167 17.01 12.77 4.95
N TYR A 168 17.16 13.87 4.22
CA TYR A 168 16.11 14.58 3.51
C TYR A 168 16.02 14.20 2.02
N ASP A 169 16.94 13.41 1.49
CA ASP A 169 16.78 12.69 0.23
C ASP A 169 16.03 11.39 0.48
N ILE A 170 15.05 11.08 -0.38
CA ILE A 170 14.16 9.94 -0.14
C ILE A 170 14.87 8.59 -0.33
N GLU A 171 15.76 8.48 -1.32
CA GLU A 171 16.51 7.24 -1.56
C GLU A 171 17.48 6.98 -0.41
N ASP A 172 18.26 7.98 -0.02
CA ASP A 172 19.22 7.89 1.06
C ASP A 172 18.55 7.52 2.39
N ALA A 173 17.42 8.18 2.70
CA ALA A 173 16.67 7.94 3.92
C ALA A 173 16.11 6.51 4.00
N ILE A 174 15.50 6.02 2.92
CA ILE A 174 14.93 4.66 2.86
C ILE A 174 16.03 3.61 2.93
N PHE A 175 17.14 3.79 2.19
CA PHE A 175 18.26 2.87 2.23
C PHE A 175 18.98 2.88 3.58
N SER A 176 19.06 4.03 4.23
CA SER A 176 19.58 4.13 5.60
C SER A 176 18.72 3.37 6.59
N ALA A 177 17.38 3.47 6.49
CA ALA A 177 16.46 2.71 7.31
C ALA A 177 16.57 1.20 7.05
N ALA A 178 16.65 0.79 5.79
CA ALA A 178 16.85 -0.60 5.43
C ALA A 178 18.17 -1.15 5.98
N ASN A 179 19.28 -0.40 5.90
CA ASN A 179 20.56 -0.76 6.48
C ASN A 179 20.46 -0.93 8.01
N TYR A 180 19.75 -0.01 8.70
CA TYR A 180 19.55 -0.10 10.14
C TYR A 180 18.73 -1.34 10.53
N LEU A 181 17.59 -1.53 9.89
CA LEU A 181 16.66 -2.62 10.17
C LEU A 181 17.31 -3.99 9.86
N ALA A 182 18.04 -4.12 8.76
CA ALA A 182 18.76 -5.34 8.42
C ALA A 182 19.76 -5.72 9.50
N LYS A 183 20.59 -4.76 9.97
CA LYS A 183 21.58 -5.00 11.02
C LYS A 183 20.97 -5.30 12.39
N ASN A 184 19.69 -5.00 12.57
CA ASN A 184 18.95 -5.31 13.79
C ASN A 184 18.03 -6.55 13.65
N GLY A 185 18.20 -7.34 12.57
CA GLY A 185 17.58 -8.66 12.43
C GLY A 185 16.39 -8.74 11.47
N ALA A 186 15.93 -7.62 10.89
CA ALA A 186 14.76 -7.65 9.99
C ALA A 186 14.99 -8.50 8.73
N ALA A 187 16.21 -8.54 8.22
CA ALA A 187 16.60 -9.37 7.08
C ALA A 187 16.60 -10.88 7.41
N ASP A 188 16.76 -11.24 8.68
CA ASP A 188 16.75 -12.62 9.17
C ASP A 188 15.36 -13.04 9.68
N GLY A 189 14.34 -12.17 9.53
CA GLY A 189 12.96 -12.42 9.96
C GLY A 189 12.63 -11.96 11.37
N ASP A 190 13.58 -11.40 12.12
CA ASP A 190 13.33 -10.86 13.47
C ASP A 190 12.81 -9.42 13.40
N VAL A 191 11.70 -9.24 12.64
CA VAL A 191 11.11 -7.95 12.34
C VAL A 191 10.73 -7.19 13.59
N LYS A 192 10.07 -7.85 14.55
CA LYS A 192 9.62 -7.20 15.79
C LYS A 192 10.78 -6.60 16.57
N GLN A 193 11.88 -7.35 16.71
CA GLN A 193 13.08 -6.89 17.41
C GLN A 193 13.72 -5.70 16.68
N ALA A 194 13.83 -5.77 15.36
CA ALA A 194 14.40 -4.69 14.56
C ALA A 194 13.60 -3.39 14.69
N VAL A 195 12.28 -3.48 14.65
CA VAL A 195 11.36 -2.34 14.85
C VAL A 195 11.50 -1.76 16.26
N PHE A 196 11.63 -2.62 17.30
CA PHE A 196 11.85 -2.16 18.67
C PHE A 196 13.20 -1.45 18.84
N GLN A 197 14.25 -1.89 18.12
CA GLN A 197 15.54 -1.19 18.14
C GLN A 197 15.47 0.18 17.44
N TYR A 198 14.58 0.33 16.46
CA TYR A 198 14.39 1.62 15.77
C TYR A 198 13.78 2.67 16.70
N ASN A 199 12.77 2.28 17.46
CA ASN A 199 12.14 3.11 18.47
C ASN A 199 11.71 2.22 19.65
N HIS A 200 12.28 2.49 20.85
CA HIS A 200 12.07 1.70 22.06
C HIS A 200 10.68 1.95 22.69
N SER A 201 9.62 1.84 21.91
CA SER A 201 8.23 2.00 22.32
C SER A 201 7.38 0.84 21.79
N ASP A 202 6.67 0.15 22.69
CA ASP A 202 5.76 -0.93 22.31
C ASP A 202 4.63 -0.42 21.41
N GLU A 203 4.10 0.79 21.67
CA GLU A 203 3.08 1.42 20.82
C GLU A 203 3.60 1.68 19.40
N TYR A 204 4.85 2.10 19.27
CA TYR A 204 5.49 2.26 17.96
C TYR A 204 5.58 0.93 17.21
N VAL A 205 6.04 -0.12 17.91
CA VAL A 205 6.14 -1.47 17.34
C VAL A 205 4.79 -1.97 16.87
N GLU A 206 3.74 -1.82 17.69
CA GLU A 206 2.37 -2.22 17.31
C GLU A 206 1.88 -1.48 16.07
N ASN A 207 2.11 -0.17 15.99
CA ASN A 207 1.72 0.63 14.83
C ASN A 207 2.46 0.22 13.55
N VAL A 208 3.78 0.03 13.61
CA VAL A 208 4.56 -0.40 12.43
C VAL A 208 4.13 -1.79 11.98
N LEU A 209 3.99 -2.75 12.92
CA LEU A 209 3.58 -4.11 12.58
C LEU A 209 2.15 -4.18 12.04
N TYR A 210 1.24 -3.31 12.51
CA TYR A 210 -0.10 -3.21 11.96
C TYR A 210 -0.06 -2.87 10.45
N TYR A 211 0.65 -1.81 10.07
CA TYR A 211 0.77 -1.43 8.66
C TYR A 211 1.59 -2.43 7.84
N PHE A 212 2.63 -3.00 8.42
CA PHE A 212 3.41 -4.05 7.75
C PHE A 212 2.55 -5.26 7.37
N ASN A 213 1.72 -5.76 8.29
CA ASN A 213 0.82 -6.87 8.01
C ASN A 213 -0.25 -6.47 6.99
N LEU A 214 -0.86 -5.28 7.13
CA LEU A 214 -1.85 -4.77 6.18
C LEU A 214 -1.29 -4.69 4.75
N TYR A 215 -0.05 -4.20 4.60
CA TYR A 215 0.58 -4.08 3.29
C TYR A 215 1.00 -5.43 2.70
N ASN A 216 1.39 -6.39 3.53
CA ASN A 216 1.64 -7.76 3.08
C ASN A 216 0.36 -8.44 2.58
N ASP A 217 -0.75 -8.30 3.31
CA ASP A 217 -2.03 -8.89 2.94
C ASP A 217 -2.49 -8.36 1.56
N TYR A 218 -2.46 -7.05 1.34
CA TYR A 218 -2.78 -6.45 0.03
C TYR A 218 -1.83 -6.88 -1.09
N HIS A 219 -0.54 -6.98 -0.80
CA HIS A 219 0.45 -7.40 -1.79
C HIS A 219 0.26 -8.86 -2.20
N ASP A 220 -0.07 -9.73 -1.26
CA ASP A 220 -0.31 -11.15 -1.54
C ASP A 220 -1.63 -11.36 -2.28
N GLU A 221 -2.70 -10.64 -1.93
CA GLU A 221 -3.96 -10.62 -2.68
C GLU A 221 -3.75 -10.17 -4.15
N LEU A 222 -2.97 -9.11 -4.37
CA LEU A 222 -2.64 -8.64 -5.71
C LEU A 222 -1.83 -9.66 -6.50
N LYS A 223 -0.84 -10.29 -5.90
CA LYS A 223 -0.05 -11.36 -6.54
C LYS A 223 -0.93 -12.54 -6.96
N GLU A 224 -1.80 -12.99 -6.07
CA GLU A 224 -2.71 -14.10 -6.33
C GLU A 224 -3.67 -13.77 -7.48
N ALA A 225 -4.29 -12.59 -7.47
CA ALA A 225 -5.18 -12.12 -8.53
C ALA A 225 -4.48 -12.04 -9.90
N VAL A 226 -3.24 -11.53 -9.93
CA VAL A 226 -2.43 -11.44 -11.17
C VAL A 226 -1.99 -12.82 -11.65
N ALA A 227 -1.65 -13.76 -10.75
CA ALA A 227 -1.26 -15.12 -11.11
C ALA A 227 -2.44 -15.88 -11.78
N LEU A 228 -3.63 -15.79 -11.18
CA LEU A 228 -4.84 -16.41 -11.73
C LEU A 228 -5.21 -15.88 -13.14
N ASN A 229 -4.86 -14.63 -13.45
CA ASN A 229 -5.10 -14.05 -14.77
C ASN A 229 -4.07 -14.49 -15.83
N LYS A 230 -2.88 -14.99 -15.42
CA LYS A 230 -1.84 -15.49 -16.35
C LYS A 230 -2.00 -16.94 -16.73
N GLU A 231 -2.72 -17.73 -15.92
CA GLU A 231 -2.90 -19.19 -16.15
C GLU A 231 -4.09 -19.51 -17.06
N LYS A 232 -4.90 -18.55 -17.45
CA LYS A 232 -6.06 -18.66 -18.35
C LYS A 232 -5.78 -18.05 -19.71
#